data_328079b5151b4cbccd4088707d404a1e
#
_entry.id   328079b5151b4cbccd4088707d404a1e
#
_cell.length_a   1.000
_cell.length_b   1.000
_cell.length_c   1.000
_cell.angle_alpha   90.00
_cell.angle_beta   90.00
_cell.angle_gamma   90.00
#
_symmetry.space_group_name_H-M   'P 1'
#
loop_
_entity.id
_entity.type
_entity.pdbx_description
1 polymer ?
#
loop_
_entity_poly.entity_id
_entity_poly.type
_entity_poly.pdbx_seq_one_letter_code
_entity_poly.pdbx_strand_id
1 'polypeptide(L)'
;MPLNIEMRELRIEDALEAARVHKAMIEADDWEFLLSNYVQDEEFCNYLDRVATWKEEATVPAGMVGATFLVAVIDGKIAGRLSIRHRLNEFLALVGGHIGYGVAPEFRGQGIATYMLRYGLEFMRQRGEDRIFISCHHENEASRRVIEKCGGEFAGLVAHPYDNDEPYRTYWIPTSA
;
A
#
# COMPACT_ATOMS: atom_id res chain seq x y z
N MET A 1 10.21 -6.13 23.04
CA MET A 1 9.70 -7.36 22.38
C MET A 1 9.44 -7.05 20.93
N PRO A 2 9.66 -7.98 19.99
CA PRO A 2 9.24 -7.75 18.62
C PRO A 2 7.72 -7.55 18.58
N LEU A 3 7.25 -6.58 17.77
CA LEU A 3 5.83 -6.36 17.57
C LEU A 3 5.21 -7.60 16.92
N ASN A 4 4.13 -8.10 17.49
CA ASN A 4 3.36 -9.18 16.87
C ASN A 4 2.42 -8.54 15.83
N ILE A 5 2.84 -8.55 14.57
CA ILE A 5 2.10 -7.95 13.45
C ILE A 5 1.39 -9.06 12.68
N GLU A 6 0.06 -9.05 12.68
CA GLU A 6 -0.77 -9.89 11.83
C GLU A 6 -1.05 -9.17 10.50
N MET A 7 -0.64 -9.76 9.37
CA MET A 7 -1.03 -9.29 8.03
C MET A 7 -2.24 -10.07 7.56
N ARG A 8 -3.35 -9.40 7.31
CA ARG A 8 -4.60 -10.03 6.86
C ARG A 8 -5.49 -9.08 6.06
N GLU A 9 -6.49 -9.62 5.43
CA GLU A 9 -7.55 -8.83 4.81
C GLU A 9 -8.43 -8.15 5.86
N LEU A 10 -9.10 -7.08 5.44
CA LEU A 10 -10.15 -6.45 6.24
C LEU A 10 -11.32 -7.44 6.44
N ARG A 11 -11.93 -7.37 7.60
CA ARG A 11 -13.10 -8.14 8.01
C ARG A 11 -14.24 -7.18 8.37
N ILE A 12 -15.45 -7.68 8.43
CA ILE A 12 -16.63 -6.85 8.75
C ILE A 12 -16.52 -6.22 10.15
N GLU A 13 -15.87 -6.90 11.10
CA GLU A 13 -15.61 -6.42 12.45
C GLU A 13 -14.67 -5.21 12.51
N ASP A 14 -13.88 -5.00 11.46
CA ASP A 14 -12.92 -3.90 11.37
C ASP A 14 -13.57 -2.55 11.02
N ALA A 15 -14.86 -2.50 10.72
CA ALA A 15 -15.53 -1.33 10.18
C ALA A 15 -15.24 -0.03 10.95
N LEU A 16 -15.42 -0.06 12.28
CA LEU A 16 -15.19 1.11 13.13
C LEU A 16 -13.70 1.51 13.20
N GLU A 17 -12.82 0.51 13.29
CA GLU A 17 -11.39 0.76 13.37
C GLU A 17 -10.84 1.25 12.01
N ALA A 18 -11.30 0.69 10.90
CA ALA A 18 -10.94 1.14 9.56
C ALA A 18 -11.39 2.58 9.30
N ALA A 19 -12.61 2.95 9.71
CA ALA A 19 -13.11 4.32 9.61
C ALA A 19 -12.29 5.29 10.48
N ARG A 20 -11.94 4.88 11.70
CA ARG A 20 -11.08 5.66 12.60
C ARG A 20 -9.72 5.95 11.98
N VAL A 21 -9.07 4.91 11.45
CA VAL A 21 -7.74 5.06 10.83
C VAL A 21 -7.84 5.88 9.55
N HIS A 22 -8.86 5.66 8.73
CA HIS A 22 -9.09 6.45 7.51
C HIS A 22 -9.19 7.96 7.82
N LYS A 23 -10.00 8.33 8.81
CA LYS A 23 -10.11 9.71 9.27
C LYS A 23 -8.78 10.26 9.78
N ALA A 24 -8.08 9.50 10.63
CA ALA A 24 -6.80 9.93 11.20
C ALA A 24 -5.71 10.15 10.13
N MET A 25 -5.71 9.34 9.07
CA MET A 25 -4.77 9.49 7.95
C MET A 25 -5.08 10.71 7.10
N ILE A 26 -6.35 11.00 6.81
CA ILE A 26 -6.76 12.22 6.11
C ILE A 26 -6.38 13.46 6.92
N GLU A 27 -6.65 13.48 8.23
CA GLU A 27 -6.32 14.62 9.10
C GLU A 27 -4.81 14.86 9.23
N ALA A 28 -4.00 13.81 9.16
CA ALA A 28 -2.55 13.92 9.32
C ALA A 28 -1.81 14.27 8.03
N ASP A 29 -2.21 13.69 6.90
CA ASP A 29 -1.41 13.70 5.66
C ASP A 29 -2.23 13.93 4.39
N ASP A 30 -3.52 14.22 4.50
CA ASP A 30 -4.45 14.27 3.36
C ASP A 30 -4.42 12.98 2.52
N TRP A 31 -4.29 11.81 3.18
CA TRP A 31 -4.11 10.52 2.53
C TRP A 31 -5.21 9.51 2.90
N GLU A 32 -5.87 8.97 1.89
CA GLU A 32 -6.95 8.01 2.05
C GLU A 32 -6.41 6.63 2.45
N PHE A 33 -6.75 6.18 3.66
CA PHE A 33 -6.40 4.84 4.13
C PHE A 33 -7.22 3.75 3.41
N LEU A 34 -8.52 3.92 3.34
CA LEU A 34 -9.39 3.08 2.51
C LEU A 34 -9.24 3.53 1.06
N LEU A 35 -9.15 2.57 0.14
CA LEU A 35 -8.88 2.88 -1.27
C LEU A 35 -9.99 3.71 -1.90
N SER A 36 -9.63 4.42 -2.95
CA SER A 36 -10.31 5.54 -3.62
C SER A 36 -11.78 5.37 -4.04
N ASN A 37 -12.40 4.26 -3.78
CA ASN A 37 -13.82 4.02 -3.99
C ASN A 37 -14.59 3.70 -2.71
N TYR A 38 -13.99 3.97 -1.55
CA TYR A 38 -14.73 4.00 -0.29
C TYR A 38 -15.68 5.21 -0.29
N VAL A 39 -16.95 4.95 -0.08
CA VAL A 39 -17.97 5.98 0.06
C VAL A 39 -18.28 6.13 1.53
N GLN A 40 -18.14 7.35 2.05
CA GLN A 40 -18.47 7.64 3.43
C GLN A 40 -19.94 7.26 3.69
N ASP A 41 -20.21 6.67 4.86
CA ASP A 41 -21.54 6.22 5.30
C ASP A 41 -22.13 5.04 4.49
N GLU A 42 -21.39 4.41 3.57
CA GLU A 42 -21.83 3.15 2.99
C GLU A 42 -21.74 2.00 4.01
N GLU A 43 -22.56 0.97 3.81
CA GLU A 43 -22.39 -0.26 4.59
C GLU A 43 -21.03 -0.90 4.26
N PHE A 44 -20.24 -1.16 5.29
CA PHE A 44 -18.85 -1.64 5.14
C PHE A 44 -18.75 -2.96 4.39
N CYS A 45 -19.77 -3.83 4.46
CA CYS A 45 -19.82 -5.05 3.65
C CYS A 45 -19.77 -4.75 2.14
N ASN A 46 -20.45 -3.69 1.65
CA ASN A 46 -20.42 -3.31 0.25
C ASN A 46 -19.01 -2.89 -0.19
N TYR A 47 -18.29 -2.19 0.68
CA TYR A 47 -16.88 -1.86 0.45
C TYR A 47 -16.01 -3.13 0.37
N LEU A 48 -16.17 -4.07 1.30
CA LEU A 48 -15.43 -5.34 1.31
C LEU A 48 -15.71 -6.17 0.06
N ASP A 49 -16.97 -6.24 -0.39
CA ASP A 49 -17.35 -6.94 -1.62
C ASP A 49 -16.67 -6.33 -2.84
N ARG A 50 -16.59 -4.99 -2.93
CA ARG A 50 -15.85 -4.32 -4.00
C ARG A 50 -14.35 -4.62 -3.95
N VAL A 51 -13.73 -4.54 -2.79
CA VAL A 51 -12.30 -4.86 -2.62
C VAL A 51 -12.01 -6.31 -3.00
N ALA A 52 -12.92 -7.23 -2.70
CA ALA A 52 -12.78 -8.63 -3.07
C ALA A 52 -12.72 -8.84 -4.58
N THR A 53 -13.41 -8.00 -5.38
CA THR A 53 -13.35 -8.09 -6.86
C THR A 53 -11.98 -7.76 -7.43
N TRP A 54 -11.11 -7.10 -6.68
CA TRP A 54 -9.78 -6.69 -7.18
C TRP A 54 -8.75 -7.80 -7.16
N LYS A 55 -9.01 -8.90 -6.46
CA LYS A 55 -8.05 -10.01 -6.36
C LYS A 55 -7.82 -10.74 -7.69
N GLU A 56 -8.85 -10.81 -8.51
CA GLU A 56 -8.81 -11.55 -9.75
C GLU A 56 -8.82 -10.60 -10.95
N GLU A 57 -7.92 -10.81 -11.88
CA GLU A 57 -7.80 -9.98 -13.09
C GLU A 57 -9.10 -9.95 -13.92
N ALA A 58 -9.90 -11.03 -13.86
CA ALA A 58 -11.17 -11.14 -14.59
C ALA A 58 -12.29 -10.28 -13.99
N THR A 59 -12.20 -9.86 -12.74
CA THR A 59 -13.25 -9.13 -12.01
C THR A 59 -12.86 -7.71 -11.64
N VAL A 60 -11.60 -7.33 -11.85
CA VAL A 60 -11.12 -5.98 -11.57
C VAL A 60 -11.78 -4.97 -12.54
N PRO A 61 -12.15 -3.76 -12.08
CA PRO A 61 -12.70 -2.72 -12.93
C PRO A 61 -11.78 -2.34 -14.12
N ALA A 62 -12.39 -1.93 -15.23
CA ALA A 62 -11.65 -1.51 -16.42
C ALA A 62 -10.62 -0.42 -16.10
N GLY A 63 -9.39 -0.56 -16.62
CA GLY A 63 -8.28 0.35 -16.38
C GLY A 63 -7.49 0.08 -15.09
N MET A 64 -8.00 -0.78 -14.21
CA MET A 64 -7.29 -1.24 -13.01
C MET A 64 -6.52 -2.55 -13.28
N VAL A 65 -5.74 -2.97 -12.32
CA VAL A 65 -5.00 -4.24 -12.33
C VAL A 65 -5.39 -5.06 -11.11
N GLY A 66 -5.25 -6.38 -11.20
CA GLY A 66 -5.45 -7.25 -10.06
C GLY A 66 -4.58 -6.81 -8.88
N ALA A 67 -5.15 -6.78 -7.68
CA ALA A 67 -4.48 -6.32 -6.47
C ALA A 67 -4.96 -7.05 -5.21
N THR A 68 -4.06 -7.19 -4.25
CA THR A 68 -4.36 -7.68 -2.91
C THR A 68 -4.25 -6.53 -1.92
N PHE A 69 -5.28 -6.34 -1.10
CA PHE A 69 -5.33 -5.32 -0.07
C PHE A 69 -5.29 -5.98 1.31
N LEU A 70 -4.29 -5.62 2.11
CA LEU A 70 -4.09 -6.15 3.45
C LEU A 70 -3.97 -5.04 4.47
N VAL A 71 -4.29 -5.36 5.71
CA VAL A 71 -4.01 -4.52 6.87
C VAL A 71 -2.99 -5.18 7.79
N ALA A 72 -2.14 -4.38 8.39
CA ALA A 72 -1.28 -4.76 9.50
C ALA A 72 -2.04 -4.52 10.80
N VAL A 73 -2.22 -5.55 11.61
CA VAL A 73 -2.96 -5.49 12.88
C VAL A 73 -2.01 -5.79 14.03
N ILE A 74 -2.07 -4.95 15.08
CA ILE A 74 -1.30 -5.09 16.32
C ILE A 74 -2.27 -4.96 17.48
N ASP A 75 -2.37 -5.98 18.33
CA ASP A 75 -3.25 -6.00 19.50
C ASP A 75 -4.71 -5.61 19.16
N GLY A 76 -5.21 -6.09 18.02
CA GLY A 76 -6.57 -5.84 17.55
C GLY A 76 -6.79 -4.46 16.91
N LYS A 77 -5.76 -3.61 16.80
CA LYS A 77 -5.83 -2.31 16.16
C LYS A 77 -5.18 -2.32 14.79
N ILE A 78 -5.77 -1.63 13.84
CA ILE A 78 -5.19 -1.46 12.49
C ILE A 78 -4.04 -0.47 12.58
N ALA A 79 -2.83 -0.97 12.39
CA ALA A 79 -1.60 -0.20 12.43
C ALA A 79 -1.16 0.34 11.06
N GLY A 80 -1.64 -0.28 9.97
CA GLY A 80 -1.31 0.15 8.62
C GLY A 80 -2.01 -0.67 7.55
N ARG A 81 -1.81 -0.26 6.29
CA ARG A 81 -2.29 -1.01 5.12
C ARG A 81 -1.17 -1.30 4.13
N LEU A 82 -1.36 -2.35 3.37
CA LEU A 82 -0.52 -2.77 2.25
C LEU A 82 -1.41 -3.08 1.05
N SER A 83 -1.12 -2.43 -0.09
CA SER A 83 -1.75 -2.70 -1.37
C SER A 83 -0.71 -3.29 -2.31
N ILE A 84 -0.95 -4.49 -2.84
CA ILE A 84 -0.03 -5.20 -3.73
C ILE A 84 -0.73 -5.37 -5.08
N ARG A 85 -0.24 -4.70 -6.10
CA ARG A 85 -0.71 -4.80 -7.48
C ARG A 85 0.03 -5.95 -8.16
N HIS A 86 -0.72 -6.86 -8.74
CA HIS A 86 -0.18 -8.12 -9.28
C HIS A 86 0.60 -7.93 -10.57
N ARG A 87 0.35 -6.84 -11.30
CA ARG A 87 1.08 -6.40 -12.48
C ARG A 87 1.08 -4.88 -12.58
N LEU A 88 1.82 -4.32 -13.50
CA LEU A 88 1.80 -2.90 -13.82
C LEU A 88 1.01 -2.65 -15.11
N ASN A 89 0.19 -1.59 -15.11
CA ASN A 89 -0.28 -0.93 -16.32
C ASN A 89 0.65 0.26 -16.64
N GLU A 90 0.37 1.01 -17.71
CA GLU A 90 1.20 2.16 -18.13
C GLU A 90 1.39 3.20 -17.01
N PHE A 91 0.33 3.52 -16.29
CA PHE A 91 0.39 4.47 -15.17
C PHE A 91 1.26 3.94 -14.02
N LEU A 92 1.01 2.70 -13.59
CA LEU A 92 1.75 2.08 -12.47
C LEU A 92 3.21 1.81 -12.80
N ALA A 93 3.54 1.60 -14.08
CA ALA A 93 4.93 1.48 -14.55
C ALA A 93 5.68 2.82 -14.54
N LEU A 94 4.96 3.93 -14.50
CA LEU A 94 5.53 5.26 -14.42
C LEU A 94 5.63 5.74 -12.96
N VAL A 95 4.50 5.66 -12.21
CA VAL A 95 4.39 6.02 -10.80
C VAL A 95 3.50 5.03 -10.05
N GLY A 96 3.64 4.93 -8.73
CA GLY A 96 2.85 4.01 -7.90
C GLY A 96 3.46 2.62 -7.76
N GLY A 97 3.81 1.96 -8.86
CA GLY A 97 4.46 0.65 -8.85
C GLY A 97 3.58 -0.49 -8.30
N HIS A 98 4.24 -1.60 -7.93
CA HIS A 98 3.57 -2.81 -7.43
C HIS A 98 3.04 -2.67 -5.99
N ILE A 99 3.69 -1.88 -5.14
CA ILE A 99 3.37 -1.84 -3.71
C ILE A 99 3.10 -0.41 -3.26
N GLY A 100 1.98 -0.22 -2.56
CA GLY A 100 1.66 0.98 -1.80
C GLY A 100 1.39 0.63 -0.34
N TYR A 101 1.89 1.43 0.59
CA TYR A 101 1.69 1.22 2.02
C TYR A 101 1.47 2.54 2.76
N GLY A 102 0.81 2.46 3.90
CA GLY A 102 0.65 3.56 4.83
C GLY A 102 0.54 3.06 6.26
N VAL A 103 1.06 3.83 7.20
CA VAL A 103 1.06 3.51 8.64
C VAL A 103 0.23 4.54 9.38
N ALA A 104 -0.70 4.07 10.19
CA ALA A 104 -1.52 4.93 11.04
C ALA A 104 -0.64 5.82 11.93
N PRO A 105 -0.99 7.10 12.12
CA PRO A 105 -0.13 8.09 12.78
C PRO A 105 0.48 7.63 14.10
N GLU A 106 -0.33 7.01 14.96
CA GLU A 106 0.07 6.51 16.28
C GLU A 106 1.03 5.32 16.26
N PHE A 107 1.18 4.66 15.11
CA PHE A 107 2.06 3.50 14.93
C PHE A 107 3.33 3.82 14.13
N ARG A 108 3.55 5.08 13.75
CA ARG A 108 4.76 5.47 12.98
C ARG A 108 6.05 5.34 13.79
N GLY A 109 7.17 5.22 13.11
CA GLY A 109 8.48 5.11 13.74
C GLY A 109 8.81 3.76 14.37
N GLN A 110 7.90 2.77 14.29
CA GLN A 110 8.03 1.45 14.91
C GLN A 110 8.44 0.33 13.95
N GLY A 111 8.84 0.66 12.72
CA GLY A 111 9.29 -0.32 11.72
C GLY A 111 8.21 -1.04 10.95
N ILE A 112 6.93 -0.69 11.16
CA ILE A 112 5.77 -1.36 10.54
C ILE A 112 5.78 -1.24 9.01
N ALA A 113 6.11 -0.06 8.47
CA ALA A 113 6.23 0.12 7.02
C ALA A 113 7.29 -0.81 6.39
N THR A 114 8.44 -0.96 7.06
CA THR A 114 9.50 -1.90 6.62
C THR A 114 9.01 -3.35 6.67
N TYR A 115 8.27 -3.71 7.72
CA TYR A 115 7.69 -5.05 7.84
C TYR A 115 6.69 -5.32 6.71
N MET A 116 5.76 -4.39 6.46
CA MET A 116 4.75 -4.50 5.40
C MET A 116 5.40 -4.60 4.01
N LEU A 117 6.42 -3.77 3.73
CA LEU A 117 7.11 -3.82 2.44
C LEU A 117 7.82 -5.16 2.24
N ARG A 118 8.50 -5.70 3.26
CA ARG A 118 9.11 -7.04 3.19
C ARG A 118 8.08 -8.15 2.98
N TYR A 119 6.94 -8.04 3.64
CA TYR A 119 5.83 -8.97 3.41
C TYR A 119 5.36 -8.93 1.95
N GLY A 120 5.22 -7.73 1.38
CA GLY A 120 4.85 -7.54 -0.02
C GLY A 120 5.90 -8.08 -1.01
N LEU A 121 7.19 -7.93 -0.70
CA LEU A 121 8.29 -8.51 -1.49
C LEU A 121 8.20 -10.05 -1.52
N GLU A 122 8.01 -10.67 -0.36
CA GLU A 122 7.85 -12.12 -0.26
C GLU A 122 6.59 -12.61 -1.00
N PHE A 123 5.47 -11.88 -0.88
CA PHE A 123 4.24 -12.16 -1.62
C PHE A 123 4.49 -12.15 -3.14
N MET A 124 5.18 -11.14 -3.66
CA MET A 124 5.49 -11.03 -5.08
C MET A 124 6.50 -12.08 -5.55
N ARG A 125 7.48 -12.42 -4.70
CA ARG A 125 8.43 -13.53 -4.96
C ARG A 125 7.70 -14.86 -5.13
N GLN A 126 6.72 -15.16 -4.28
CA GLN A 126 5.89 -16.37 -4.39
C GLN A 126 5.03 -16.40 -5.66
N ARG A 127 4.76 -15.25 -6.26
CA ARG A 127 4.09 -15.11 -7.56
C ARG A 127 5.03 -15.21 -8.77
N GLY A 128 6.34 -15.37 -8.52
CA GLY A 128 7.34 -15.52 -9.57
C GLY A 128 7.96 -14.21 -10.05
N GLU A 129 7.72 -13.09 -9.35
CA GLU A 129 8.35 -11.82 -9.67
C GLU A 129 9.75 -11.75 -9.04
N ASP A 130 10.79 -11.54 -9.86
CA ASP A 130 12.17 -11.41 -9.39
C ASP A 130 12.49 -10.05 -8.78
N ARG A 131 11.75 -9.03 -9.18
CA ARG A 131 11.88 -7.65 -8.69
C ARG A 131 10.57 -6.89 -8.80
N ILE A 132 10.39 -5.92 -7.94
CA ILE A 132 9.23 -5.02 -7.98
C ILE A 132 9.65 -3.59 -8.25
N PHE A 133 8.77 -2.84 -8.91
CA PHE A 133 8.87 -1.40 -9.08
C PHE A 133 8.04 -0.71 -7.99
N ILE A 134 8.59 0.36 -7.39
CA ILE A 134 7.93 1.16 -6.37
C ILE A 134 8.34 2.62 -6.52
N SER A 135 7.44 3.54 -6.18
CA SER A 135 7.74 4.96 -6.14
C SER A 135 7.28 5.62 -4.84
N CYS A 136 7.85 6.75 -4.53
CA CYS A 136 7.38 7.64 -3.48
C CYS A 136 7.55 9.10 -3.91
N HIS A 137 6.76 9.98 -3.33
CA HIS A 137 6.93 11.42 -3.51
C HIS A 137 8.36 11.86 -3.16
N HIS A 138 8.91 12.79 -3.92
CA HIS A 138 10.32 13.21 -3.78
C HIS A 138 10.68 13.63 -2.35
N GLU A 139 9.80 14.36 -1.69
CA GLU A 139 10.01 14.84 -0.32
C GLU A 139 9.66 13.82 0.77
N ASN A 140 9.07 12.67 0.42
CA ASN A 140 8.69 11.64 1.38
C ASN A 140 9.92 10.85 1.86
N GLU A 141 10.72 11.49 2.72
CA GLU A 141 11.93 10.92 3.32
C GLU A 141 11.66 9.63 4.12
N ALA A 142 10.48 9.53 4.76
CA ALA A 142 10.11 8.34 5.51
C ALA A 142 9.97 7.13 4.58
N SER A 143 9.24 7.29 3.47
CA SER A 143 9.07 6.24 2.47
C SER A 143 10.39 5.90 1.77
N ARG A 144 11.20 6.91 1.41
CA ARG A 144 12.53 6.72 0.84
C ARG A 144 13.39 5.79 1.70
N ARG A 145 13.50 6.08 3.00
CA ARG A 145 14.30 5.27 3.95
C ARG A 145 13.78 3.84 4.07
N VAL A 146 12.47 3.64 4.05
CA VAL A 146 11.87 2.30 4.09
C VAL A 146 12.24 1.51 2.84
N ILE A 147 12.10 2.12 1.66
CA ILE A 147 12.40 1.51 0.36
C ILE A 147 13.89 1.13 0.29
N GLU A 148 14.79 2.07 0.59
CA GLU A 148 16.24 1.83 0.57
C GLU A 148 16.66 0.76 1.58
N LYS A 149 16.06 0.74 2.79
CA LYS A 149 16.29 -0.30 3.81
C LYS A 149 15.84 -1.69 3.37
N CYS A 150 14.89 -1.77 2.46
CA CYS A 150 14.42 -3.02 1.85
C CYS A 150 15.15 -3.39 0.55
N GLY A 151 16.30 -2.76 0.27
CA GLY A 151 17.11 -3.07 -0.91
C GLY A 151 16.70 -2.31 -2.18
N GLY A 152 15.98 -1.20 -2.03
CA GLY A 152 15.57 -0.36 -3.15
C GLY A 152 16.75 0.30 -3.86
N GLU A 153 16.89 0.03 -5.15
CA GLU A 153 17.86 0.66 -6.04
C GLU A 153 17.20 1.83 -6.76
N PHE A 154 17.74 3.05 -6.58
CA PHE A 154 17.20 4.25 -7.21
C PHE A 154 17.26 4.16 -8.73
N ALA A 155 16.11 4.35 -9.39
CA ALA A 155 15.98 4.25 -10.83
C ALA A 155 15.83 5.62 -11.53
N GLY A 156 15.42 6.66 -10.80
CA GLY A 156 15.29 8.02 -11.34
C GLY A 156 14.19 8.83 -10.70
N LEU A 157 14.05 10.06 -11.20
CA LEU A 157 12.94 10.96 -10.90
C LEU A 157 11.99 10.98 -12.09
N VAL A 158 10.70 10.91 -11.83
CA VAL A 158 9.65 11.02 -12.85
C VAL A 158 8.61 12.05 -12.44
N ALA A 159 8.11 12.82 -13.40
CA ALA A 159 6.97 13.68 -13.17
C ALA A 159 5.69 12.84 -13.04
N HIS A 160 4.83 13.18 -12.09
CA HIS A 160 3.53 12.54 -12.00
C HIS A 160 2.62 13.02 -13.15
N PRO A 161 1.93 12.12 -13.89
CA PRO A 161 1.17 12.52 -15.07
C PRO A 161 0.03 13.52 -14.82
N TYR A 162 -0.48 13.55 -13.59
CA TYR A 162 -1.64 14.37 -13.18
C TYR A 162 -1.34 15.29 -11.99
N ASP A 163 -0.10 15.29 -11.50
CA ASP A 163 0.35 16.14 -10.40
C ASP A 163 1.61 16.86 -10.85
N ASN A 164 1.53 18.18 -10.98
CA ASN A 164 2.61 19.00 -11.54
C ASN A 164 3.58 19.54 -10.48
N ASP A 165 3.32 19.29 -9.19
CA ASP A 165 4.00 20.05 -8.15
C ASP A 165 5.36 19.44 -7.78
N GLU A 166 5.49 18.11 -7.71
CA GLU A 166 6.75 17.49 -7.30
C GLU A 166 7.02 16.16 -8.02
N PRO A 167 8.29 15.86 -8.34
CA PRO A 167 8.65 14.58 -8.94
C PRO A 167 8.53 13.43 -7.93
N TYR A 168 8.39 12.23 -8.47
CA TYR A 168 8.43 10.99 -7.72
C TYR A 168 9.79 10.33 -7.87
N ARG A 169 10.34 9.80 -6.78
CA ARG A 169 11.48 8.90 -6.77
C ARG A 169 11.01 7.50 -7.12
N THR A 170 11.68 6.88 -8.06
CA THR A 170 11.38 5.51 -8.49
C THR A 170 12.52 4.57 -8.12
N TYR A 171 12.16 3.34 -7.81
CA TYR A 171 13.09 2.30 -7.35
C TYR A 171 12.70 0.94 -7.90
N TRP A 172 13.72 0.10 -8.08
CA TRP A 172 13.56 -1.34 -8.23
C TRP A 172 14.04 -2.04 -6.97
N ILE A 173 13.30 -3.04 -6.50
CA ILE A 173 13.68 -3.84 -5.33
C ILE A 173 13.69 -5.31 -5.75
N PRO A 174 14.82 -6.03 -5.62
CA PRO A 174 14.84 -7.48 -5.76
C PRO A 174 13.93 -8.15 -4.71
N THR A 175 13.14 -9.12 -5.12
CA THR A 175 12.25 -9.83 -4.18
C THR A 175 12.99 -10.85 -3.32
N SER A 176 14.25 -11.14 -3.65
CA SER A 176 15.17 -11.98 -2.90
C SER A 176 16.03 -11.22 -1.89
N ALA A 177 15.75 -9.93 -1.67
CA ALA A 177 16.52 -9.07 -0.77
C ALA A 177 16.22 -9.31 0.71
#